data_60d7e8207c5402fc70c3cb01be5a2f2e
#
_entry.id   60d7e8207c5402fc70c3cb01be5a2f2e
#
_cell.length_a   1.000
_cell.length_b   1.000
_cell.length_c   1.000
_cell.angle_alpha   90.00
_cell.angle_beta   90.00
_cell.angle_gamma   90.00
#
_symmetry.space_group_name_H-M   'P 1'
#
loop_
_entity.id
_entity.type
_entity.pdbx_description
1 polymer ?
#
loop_
_entity_poly.entity_id
_entity_poly.type
_entity_poly.pdbx_seq_one_letter_code
_entity_poly.pdbx_strand_id
1 'polypeptide(L)' 'MKTRIKEFRNRYNMTQEKLADLVGVRRETIIYLEQGKYNPSLKLAYNVAKILNTTIEDLFQLDDI' A
#
# COMPACT_ATOMS: atom_id res chain seq x y z
N MET A 1 -9.87 6.54 -4.58
CA MET A 1 -8.58 6.07 -5.10
C MET A 1 -8.56 4.55 -5.06
N LYS A 2 -8.08 3.92 -6.08
CA LYS A 2 -7.93 2.46 -6.11
C LYS A 2 -6.48 2.11 -5.86
N THR A 3 -6.26 0.96 -5.23
CA THR A 3 -4.89 0.48 -5.02
C THR A 3 -4.77 -0.97 -5.43
N ARG A 4 -3.54 -1.37 -5.72
CA ARG A 4 -3.20 -2.76 -6.01
C ARG A 4 -2.36 -3.35 -4.90
N ILE A 5 -2.43 -2.77 -3.69
CA ILE A 5 -1.62 -3.21 -2.55
C ILE A 5 -1.89 -4.68 -2.24
N LYS A 6 -3.17 -5.07 -2.16
CA LYS A 6 -3.52 -6.45 -1.85
C LYS A 6 -2.97 -7.41 -2.90
N GLU A 7 -3.06 -7.02 -4.17
CA GLU A 7 -2.55 -7.84 -5.27
C GLU A 7 -1.05 -8.06 -5.14
N PHE A 8 -0.30 -6.98 -4.94
CA PHE A 8 1.16 -7.10 -4.81
C PHE A 8 1.55 -7.82 -3.53
N ARG A 9 0.83 -7.56 -2.44
CA ARG A 9 1.07 -8.25 -1.17
C ARG A 9 0.91 -9.76 -1.34
N ASN A 10 -0.15 -10.17 -2.03
CA ASN A 10 -0.43 -11.60 -2.24
C ASN A 10 0.63 -12.28 -3.07
N ARG A 11 1.31 -11.56 -3.95
CA ARG A 11 2.41 -12.14 -4.74
C ARG A 11 3.55 -12.63 -3.86
N TYR A 12 3.69 -12.05 -2.67
CA TYR A 12 4.74 -12.41 -1.72
C TYR A 12 4.21 -13.18 -0.53
N ASN A 13 2.94 -13.61 -0.57
CA ASN A 13 2.30 -14.27 0.56
C ASN A 13 2.41 -13.44 1.83
N MET A 14 2.28 -12.12 1.69
CA MET A 14 2.47 -11.18 2.77
C MET A 14 1.14 -10.77 3.36
N THR A 15 1.00 -10.87 4.69
CA THR A 15 -0.22 -10.42 5.38
C THR A 15 -0.24 -8.90 5.51
N GLN A 16 -1.42 -8.36 5.79
CA GLN A 16 -1.55 -6.93 6.09
C GLN A 16 -0.69 -6.54 7.29
N GLU A 17 -0.68 -7.39 8.31
CA GLU A 17 0.11 -7.13 9.51
C GLU A 17 1.61 -7.09 9.19
N LYS A 18 2.07 -8.02 8.38
CA LYS A 18 3.48 -8.06 8.00
C LYS A 18 3.87 -6.80 7.24
N LEU A 19 3.05 -6.40 6.28
CA LEU A 19 3.34 -5.17 5.53
C LEU A 19 3.35 -3.96 6.46
N ALA A 20 2.38 -3.88 7.38
CA ALA A 20 2.32 -2.79 8.35
C ALA A 20 3.59 -2.73 9.18
N ASP A 21 4.05 -3.89 9.67
CA ASP A 21 5.29 -3.96 10.45
C ASP A 21 6.49 -3.46 9.65
N LEU A 22 6.58 -3.87 8.40
CA LEU A 22 7.73 -3.52 7.56
C LEU A 22 7.79 -2.04 7.24
N VAL A 23 6.64 -1.38 7.10
CA VAL A 23 6.61 0.06 6.81
C VAL A 23 6.42 0.91 8.06
N GLY A 24 6.27 0.30 9.24
CA GLY A 24 6.23 1.03 10.50
C GLY A 24 4.92 1.72 10.79
N VAL A 25 3.81 1.15 10.37
CA VAL A 25 2.47 1.69 10.66
C VAL A 25 1.60 0.62 11.27
N ARG A 26 0.41 1.00 11.73
CA ARG A 26 -0.56 0.05 12.26
C ARG A 26 -1.24 -0.71 11.14
N ARG A 27 -1.69 -1.92 11.45
CA ARG A 27 -2.42 -2.74 10.49
C ARG A 27 -3.64 -2.00 9.92
N GLU A 28 -4.35 -1.26 10.76
CA GLU A 28 -5.53 -0.50 10.32
C GLU A 28 -5.19 0.48 9.21
N THR A 29 -3.99 1.07 9.26
CA THR A 29 -3.55 1.97 8.20
C THR A 29 -3.48 1.24 6.86
N ILE A 30 -2.93 0.02 6.86
CA ILE A 30 -2.86 -0.79 5.64
C ILE A 30 -4.26 -1.15 5.16
N ILE A 31 -5.16 -1.51 6.07
CA ILE A 31 -6.53 -1.83 5.71
C ILE A 31 -7.20 -0.64 5.01
N TYR A 32 -7.06 0.56 5.57
CA TYR A 32 -7.65 1.75 4.98
C TYR A 32 -7.01 2.10 3.64
N LEU A 33 -5.70 1.91 3.52
CA LEU A 33 -5.02 2.11 2.24
C LEU A 33 -5.58 1.19 1.18
N GLU A 34 -5.77 -0.09 1.51
CA GLU A 34 -6.27 -1.07 0.55
C GLU A 34 -7.70 -0.76 0.13
N GLN A 35 -8.47 -0.15 1.01
CA GLN A 35 -9.84 0.25 0.71
C GLN A 35 -9.93 1.55 -0.09
N GLY A 36 -8.82 2.24 -0.27
CA GLY A 36 -8.81 3.52 -0.96
C GLY A 36 -9.40 4.66 -0.16
N LYS A 37 -9.54 4.48 1.15
CA LYS A 37 -10.18 5.46 2.04
C LYS A 37 -9.19 6.40 2.71
N TYR A 38 -7.92 6.21 2.48
CA TYR A 38 -6.88 6.97 3.15
C TYR A 38 -5.84 7.40 2.13
N ASN A 39 -5.56 8.69 2.07
CA ASN A 39 -4.53 9.21 1.19
C ASN A 39 -3.20 9.19 1.95
N PRO A 40 -2.28 8.33 1.58
CA PRO A 40 -1.01 8.24 2.30
C PRO A 40 -0.14 9.45 2.02
N SER A 41 0.76 9.75 2.97
CA SER A 41 1.83 10.68 2.69
C SER A 41 2.69 10.11 1.57
N LEU A 42 3.44 10.98 0.90
CA LEU A 42 4.35 10.53 -0.15
C LEU A 42 5.36 9.53 0.41
N LYS A 43 5.86 9.78 1.61
CA LYS A 43 6.82 8.88 2.24
C LYS A 43 6.23 7.50 2.47
N LEU A 44 5.01 7.45 2.99
CA LEU A 44 4.35 6.15 3.23
C LEU A 44 4.09 5.42 1.92
N ALA A 45 3.59 6.12 0.91
CA ALA A 45 3.34 5.53 -0.40
C ALA A 45 4.63 4.96 -1.00
N TYR A 46 5.71 5.71 -0.90
CA TYR A 46 7.01 5.29 -1.40
C TYR A 46 7.50 4.04 -0.66
N ASN A 47 7.39 4.04 0.67
CA ASN A 47 7.86 2.90 1.47
C ASN A 47 7.07 1.63 1.16
N VAL A 48 5.75 1.74 1.02
CA VAL A 48 4.92 0.60 0.67
C VAL A 48 5.30 0.06 -0.71
N ALA A 49 5.46 0.94 -1.68
CA ALA A 49 5.84 0.55 -3.03
C ALA A 49 7.21 -0.14 -3.03
N LYS A 50 8.15 0.39 -2.26
CA LYS A 50 9.50 -0.16 -2.19
C LYS A 50 9.48 -1.57 -1.59
N ILE A 51 8.75 -1.76 -0.49
CA ILE A 51 8.62 -3.08 0.15
C ILE A 51 7.99 -4.09 -0.81
N LEU A 52 7.02 -3.65 -1.58
CA LEU A 52 6.32 -4.53 -2.52
C LEU A 52 7.03 -4.61 -3.88
N ASN A 53 8.20 -3.99 -4.00
CA ASN A 53 9.03 -4.03 -5.20
C ASN A 53 8.31 -3.54 -6.44
N THR A 54 7.66 -2.39 -6.30
CA THR A 54 6.89 -1.78 -7.37
C THR A 54 7.04 -0.26 -7.29
N THR A 55 6.31 0.45 -8.12
CA THR A 55 6.33 1.91 -8.14
C THR A 55 5.03 2.45 -7.55
N ILE A 56 5.06 3.72 -7.15
CA ILE A 56 3.84 4.37 -6.65
C ILE A 56 2.77 4.36 -7.75
N GLU A 57 3.17 4.63 -8.99
CA GLU A 57 2.23 4.68 -10.11
C GLU A 57 1.54 3.35 -10.37
N ASP A 58 2.28 2.24 -10.19
CA ASP A 58 1.70 0.92 -10.39
C ASP A 58 0.82 0.50 -9.21
N LEU A 59 1.14 0.98 -8.02
CA LEU A 59 0.47 0.55 -6.80
C LEU A 59 -0.79 1.35 -6.51
N PHE A 60 -0.77 2.66 -6.77
CA PHE A 60 -1.87 3.56 -6.49
C PHE A 60 -2.43 4.11 -7.78
N GLN A 61 -3.71 3.82 -8.04
CA GLN A 61 -4.39 4.39 -9.20
C GLN A 61 -5.09 5.65 -8.75
N LEU A 62 -4.55 6.77 -9.17
CA LEU A 62 -5.19 8.04 -8.90
C LEU A 62 -6.39 8.18 -9.83
N ASP A 63 -7.46 8.72 -9.29
CA ASP A 63 -8.61 9.01 -10.12
C ASP A 63 -8.25 10.10 -11.10
N ASP A 64 -8.98 10.11 -12.20
CA ASP A 64 -8.76 11.14 -13.19
C ASP A 64 -8.91 12.52 -12.58
N ILE A 65 -8.06 13.33 -13.03
CA ILE A 65 -8.04 14.71 -12.59
C ILE A 65 -8.80 15.56 -13.60
#